data_80f79e64757dac2c16d5e007227e6ba3
#
_entry.id   80f79e64757dac2c16d5e007227e6ba3
#
_cell.length_a   1.000
_cell.length_b   1.000
_cell.length_c   1.000
_cell.angle_alpha   90.00
_cell.angle_beta   90.00
_cell.angle_gamma   90.00
#
_symmetry.space_group_name_H-M   'P 1'
#
loop_
_entity.id
_entity.type
_entity.pdbx_description
1 polymer ?
#
loop_
_entity_poly.entity_id
_entity_poly.type
_entity_poly.pdbx_seq_one_letter_code
_entity_poly.pdbx_strand_id
1 'polypeptide(L)'
;MAKILVAEDEAPLRGHILRALAANGHDSVSTADGGEAIEALAGHGGRFDLLLTDIKMPVMDGIALALVAARDYPGLAILLMTGYADQRERACGLEALIEGVLTKPFSLAELNRAVGDALRRVSRSKVA
;
A
#
# COMPACT_ATOMS: atom_id res chain seq x y z
N MET A 1 -12.67 -0.32 -10.29
CA MET A 1 -11.92 0.93 -10.17
C MET A 1 -11.75 1.28 -8.69
N ALA A 2 -10.53 1.50 -8.26
CA ALA A 2 -10.25 1.75 -6.85
C ALA A 2 -9.43 3.03 -6.69
N LYS A 3 -9.46 3.60 -5.49
CA LYS A 3 -8.62 4.74 -5.12
C LYS A 3 -7.49 4.24 -4.23
N ILE A 4 -6.26 4.41 -4.68
CA ILE A 4 -5.07 3.81 -4.07
C ILE A 4 -4.10 4.89 -3.62
N LEU A 5 -3.66 4.80 -2.37
CA LEU A 5 -2.61 5.67 -1.84
C LEU A 5 -1.29 4.92 -1.97
N VAL A 6 -0.33 5.53 -2.67
CA VAL A 6 1.00 4.95 -2.88
C VAL A 6 2.01 5.73 -2.05
N ALA A 7 2.81 5.03 -1.25
CA ALA A 7 3.91 5.60 -0.50
C ALA A 7 5.22 4.93 -0.93
N GLU A 8 6.05 5.67 -1.66
CA GLU A 8 7.30 5.17 -2.22
C GLU A 8 8.27 6.34 -2.37
N ASP A 9 9.45 6.23 -1.76
CA ASP A 9 10.42 7.31 -1.75
C ASP A 9 11.26 7.41 -3.03
N GLU A 10 11.39 6.33 -3.79
CA GLU A 10 12.12 6.35 -5.06
C GLU A 10 11.21 6.87 -6.19
N ALA A 11 11.51 8.05 -6.70
CA ALA A 11 10.67 8.70 -7.71
C ALA A 11 10.48 7.86 -8.98
N PRO A 12 11.52 7.21 -9.56
CA PRO A 12 11.32 6.39 -10.75
C PRO A 12 10.37 5.21 -10.51
N LEU A 13 10.51 4.50 -9.39
CA LEU A 13 9.65 3.37 -9.06
C LEU A 13 8.23 3.86 -8.77
N ARG A 14 8.10 4.96 -8.03
CA ARG A 14 6.79 5.56 -7.75
C ARG A 14 6.03 5.88 -9.04
N GLY A 15 6.71 6.52 -10.00
CA GLY A 15 6.10 6.82 -11.29
C GLY A 15 5.69 5.59 -12.07
N HIS A 16 6.51 4.53 -12.02
CA HIS A 16 6.22 3.27 -12.67
C HIS A 16 4.95 2.62 -12.08
N ILE A 17 4.85 2.62 -10.75
CA ILE A 17 3.68 2.07 -10.05
C ILE A 17 2.42 2.85 -10.44
N LEU A 18 2.49 4.18 -10.42
CA LEU A 18 1.35 5.03 -10.76
C LEU A 18 0.83 4.76 -12.17
N ARG A 19 1.75 4.61 -13.12
CA ARG A 19 1.37 4.30 -14.51
C ARG A 19 0.71 2.94 -14.62
N ALA A 20 1.21 1.94 -13.89
CA ALA A 20 0.62 0.60 -13.90
C ALA A 20 -0.78 0.60 -13.32
N LEU A 21 -1.00 1.31 -12.22
CA LEU A 21 -2.32 1.41 -11.60
C LEU A 21 -3.31 2.14 -12.52
N ALA A 22 -2.88 3.22 -13.15
CA ALA A 22 -3.72 3.96 -14.09
C ALA A 22 -4.12 3.10 -15.28
N ALA A 23 -3.19 2.28 -15.79
CA ALA A 23 -3.47 1.36 -16.90
C ALA A 23 -4.55 0.33 -16.55
N ASN A 24 -4.72 0.02 -15.27
CA ASN A 24 -5.78 -0.88 -14.80
C ASN A 24 -7.03 -0.17 -14.31
N GLY A 25 -7.15 1.11 -14.59
CA GLY A 25 -8.34 1.89 -14.27
C GLY A 25 -8.46 2.36 -12.83
N HIS A 26 -7.37 2.33 -12.07
CA HIS A 26 -7.37 2.82 -10.68
C HIS A 26 -6.96 4.29 -10.62
N ASP A 27 -7.55 5.03 -9.69
CA ASP A 27 -7.08 6.34 -9.32
C ASP A 27 -6.03 6.20 -8.22
N SER A 28 -4.99 7.01 -8.27
CA SER A 28 -3.93 6.95 -7.27
C SER A 28 -3.49 8.33 -6.82
N VAL A 29 -3.09 8.41 -5.56
CA VAL A 29 -2.44 9.57 -4.97
C VAL A 29 -1.07 9.09 -4.50
N SER A 30 -0.02 9.82 -4.83
CA SER A 30 1.34 9.41 -4.49
C SER A 30 1.93 10.27 -3.38
N THR A 31 2.73 9.62 -2.54
CA THR A 31 3.48 10.29 -1.48
C THR A 31 4.90 9.72 -1.47
N ALA A 32 5.85 10.48 -0.92
CA ALA A 32 7.27 10.11 -0.92
C ALA A 32 7.74 9.55 0.43
N ASP A 33 6.95 9.65 1.47
CA ASP A 33 7.29 9.12 2.79
C ASP A 33 6.03 8.84 3.60
N GLY A 34 6.22 8.22 4.76
CA GLY A 34 5.11 7.85 5.63
C GLY A 34 4.39 9.04 6.25
N GLY A 35 5.10 10.13 6.50
CA GLY A 35 4.48 11.36 7.02
C GLY A 35 3.51 11.97 6.02
N GLU A 36 3.93 12.07 4.76
CA GLU A 36 3.04 12.53 3.68
C GLU A 36 1.84 11.61 3.51
N ALA A 37 2.04 10.30 3.65
CA ALA A 37 0.95 9.35 3.53
C ALA A 37 -0.09 9.52 4.65
N ILE A 38 0.34 9.75 5.88
CA ILE A 38 -0.57 10.05 6.99
C ILE A 38 -1.39 11.31 6.70
N GLU A 39 -0.74 12.35 6.21
CA GLU A 39 -1.43 13.59 5.83
C GLU A 39 -2.45 13.36 4.71
N ALA A 40 -2.09 12.54 3.71
CA ALA A 40 -3.01 12.22 2.62
C ALA A 40 -4.22 11.43 3.12
N LEU A 41 -4.01 10.46 4.02
CA LEU A 41 -5.12 9.71 4.62
C LEU A 41 -6.09 10.64 5.36
N ALA A 42 -5.55 11.53 6.18
CA ALA A 42 -6.37 12.48 6.93
C ALA A 42 -7.08 13.47 6.01
N GLY A 43 -6.36 14.01 5.02
CA GLY A 43 -6.91 14.99 4.08
C GLY A 43 -8.02 14.45 3.21
N HIS A 44 -8.03 13.15 2.92
CA HIS A 44 -9.08 12.49 2.14
C HIS A 44 -10.10 11.78 3.03
N GLY A 45 -10.04 11.96 4.35
CA GLY A 45 -10.97 11.33 5.28
C GLY A 45 -10.90 9.81 5.28
N GLY A 46 -9.73 9.27 4.98
CA GLY A 46 -9.52 7.83 4.89
C GLY A 46 -10.21 7.17 3.70
N ARG A 47 -10.61 7.93 2.71
CA ARG A 47 -11.38 7.43 1.55
C ARG A 47 -10.50 6.81 0.49
N PHE A 48 -9.68 5.86 0.88
CA PHE A 48 -8.90 5.03 -0.04
C PHE A 48 -9.35 3.59 0.11
N ASP A 49 -9.23 2.85 -0.97
CA ASP A 49 -9.52 1.42 -0.97
C ASP A 49 -8.29 0.60 -0.58
N LEU A 50 -7.11 1.10 -0.92
CA LEU A 50 -5.86 0.40 -0.69
C LEU A 50 -4.73 1.38 -0.37
N LEU A 51 -3.89 1.00 0.60
CA LEU A 51 -2.59 1.62 0.84
C LEU A 51 -1.51 0.66 0.33
N LEU A 52 -0.72 1.12 -0.63
CA LEU A 52 0.42 0.40 -1.17
C LEU A 52 1.68 1.15 -0.73
N THR A 53 2.45 0.58 0.19
CA THR A 53 3.59 1.27 0.78
C THR A 53 4.85 0.43 0.83
N ASP A 54 5.98 1.09 0.55
CA ASP A 54 7.30 0.54 0.82
C ASP A 54 7.50 0.43 2.34
N ILE A 55 8.29 -0.52 2.78
CA ILE A 55 8.65 -0.65 4.20
C ILE A 55 9.71 0.38 4.57
N LYS A 56 10.78 0.47 3.78
CA LYS A 56 11.89 1.38 4.09
C LYS A 56 11.67 2.75 3.45
N MET A 57 11.33 3.73 4.27
CA MET A 57 11.11 5.12 3.83
C MET A 57 11.60 6.09 4.91
N PRO A 58 11.96 7.33 4.52
CA PRO A 58 12.31 8.36 5.51
C PRO A 58 11.07 8.83 6.28
N VAL A 59 11.27 9.51 7.38
CA VAL A 59 10.27 10.10 8.28
C VAL A 59 9.50 9.04 9.06
N MET A 60 8.74 8.19 8.38
CA MET A 60 7.98 7.10 8.98
C MET A 60 8.03 5.92 8.02
N ASP A 61 8.50 4.77 8.46
CA ASP A 61 8.58 3.60 7.60
C ASP A 61 7.19 2.97 7.37
N GLY A 62 7.14 2.04 6.42
CA GLY A 62 5.87 1.42 6.03
C GLY A 62 5.25 0.54 7.11
N ILE A 63 6.04 -0.02 8.03
CA ILE A 63 5.52 -0.81 9.15
C ILE A 63 4.75 0.12 10.10
N ALA A 64 5.35 1.23 10.48
CA ALA A 64 4.70 2.22 11.34
C ALA A 64 3.45 2.80 10.66
N LEU A 65 3.56 3.11 9.37
CA LEU A 65 2.43 3.61 8.59
C LEU A 65 1.29 2.60 8.55
N ALA A 66 1.59 1.32 8.33
CA ALA A 66 0.58 0.26 8.29
C ALA A 66 -0.14 0.13 9.63
N LEU A 67 0.59 0.21 10.74
CA LEU A 67 -0.01 0.14 12.08
C LEU A 67 -0.98 1.29 12.33
N VAL A 68 -0.57 2.51 11.97
CA VAL A 68 -1.43 3.70 12.12
C VAL A 68 -2.66 3.57 11.22
N ALA A 69 -2.46 3.17 9.97
CA ALA A 69 -3.56 3.04 9.01
C ALA A 69 -4.57 1.98 9.44
N ALA A 70 -4.09 0.83 9.92
CA ALA A 70 -4.98 -0.24 10.40
C ALA A 70 -5.79 0.19 11.61
N ARG A 71 -5.18 0.97 12.51
CA ARG A 71 -5.85 1.47 13.70
C ARG A 71 -6.92 2.50 13.37
N ASP A 72 -6.57 3.49 12.53
CA ASP A 72 -7.41 4.65 12.27
C ASP A 72 -8.39 4.46 11.12
N TYR A 73 -8.07 3.57 10.17
CA TYR A 73 -8.89 3.32 8.98
C TYR A 73 -9.06 1.81 8.76
N PRO A 74 -9.85 1.14 9.60
CA PRO A 74 -9.92 -0.33 9.60
C PRO A 74 -10.49 -0.95 8.32
N GLY A 75 -11.18 -0.17 7.48
CA GLY A 75 -11.67 -0.66 6.20
C GLY A 75 -10.68 -0.57 5.05
N LEU A 76 -9.50 -0.03 5.31
CA LEU A 76 -8.46 0.16 4.30
C LEU A 76 -7.65 -1.12 4.12
N ALA A 77 -7.51 -1.59 2.87
CA ALA A 77 -6.60 -2.69 2.57
C ALA A 77 -5.16 -2.17 2.58
N ILE A 78 -4.23 -2.97 3.09
CA ILE A 78 -2.82 -2.58 3.18
C ILE A 78 -1.96 -3.64 2.48
N LEU A 79 -1.12 -3.19 1.55
CA LEU A 79 -0.19 -4.04 0.82
C LEU A 79 1.21 -3.44 0.98
N LEU A 80 2.15 -4.23 1.51
CA LEU A 80 3.53 -3.78 1.72
C LEU A 80 4.42 -4.18 0.55
N MET A 81 5.43 -3.36 0.28
CA MET A 81 6.49 -3.65 -0.68
C MET A 81 7.81 -3.75 0.06
N THR A 82 8.63 -4.75 -0.26
CA THR A 82 9.92 -4.95 0.38
C THR A 82 10.97 -5.39 -0.63
N GLY A 83 12.20 -4.90 -0.47
CA GLY A 83 13.33 -5.29 -1.31
C GLY A 83 14.35 -6.18 -0.61
N TYR A 84 14.23 -6.36 0.70
CA TYR A 84 15.23 -7.04 1.51
C TYR A 84 14.60 -8.06 2.44
N ALA A 85 15.33 -9.15 2.70
CA ALA A 85 14.85 -10.24 3.56
C ALA A 85 14.55 -9.77 4.99
N ASP A 86 15.38 -8.88 5.55
CA ASP A 86 15.18 -8.35 6.89
C ASP A 86 13.90 -7.52 6.99
N GLN A 87 13.54 -6.82 5.93
CA GLN A 87 12.28 -6.08 5.87
C GLN A 87 11.08 -7.03 5.87
N ARG A 88 11.20 -8.18 5.19
CA ARG A 88 10.14 -9.19 5.21
C ARG A 88 9.95 -9.76 6.61
N GLU A 89 11.05 -9.97 7.34
CA GLU A 89 10.98 -10.44 8.73
C GLU A 89 10.28 -9.42 9.62
N ARG A 90 10.53 -8.12 9.39
CA ARG A 90 9.84 -7.06 10.13
C ARG A 90 8.33 -7.06 9.87
N ALA A 91 7.90 -7.52 8.71
CA ALA A 91 6.48 -7.63 8.38
C ALA A 91 5.84 -8.87 9.00
N CYS A 92 6.62 -9.84 9.48
CA CYS A 92 6.11 -11.00 10.20
C CYS A 92 5.34 -10.54 11.46
N GLY A 93 4.19 -11.12 11.68
CA GLY A 93 3.33 -10.72 12.78
C GLY A 93 2.30 -9.67 12.42
N LEU A 94 2.38 -9.09 11.22
CA LEU A 94 1.40 -8.13 10.74
C LEU A 94 0.35 -8.76 9.81
N GLU A 95 0.38 -10.06 9.63
CA GLU A 95 -0.47 -10.78 8.67
C GLU A 95 -1.96 -10.53 8.91
N ALA A 96 -2.35 -10.27 10.16
CA ALA A 96 -3.74 -9.97 10.48
C ALA A 96 -4.15 -8.56 10.05
N LEU A 97 -3.18 -7.67 9.82
CA LEU A 97 -3.43 -6.26 9.51
C LEU A 97 -3.23 -5.92 8.03
N ILE A 98 -2.49 -6.76 7.29
CA ILE A 98 -2.14 -6.48 5.89
C ILE A 98 -2.67 -7.57 4.98
N GLU A 99 -2.86 -7.23 3.70
CA GLU A 99 -3.33 -8.17 2.69
C GLU A 99 -2.20 -8.97 2.06
N GLY A 100 -0.99 -8.49 2.13
CA GLY A 100 0.16 -9.20 1.59
C GLY A 100 1.42 -8.38 1.55
N VAL A 101 2.49 -9.01 1.06
CA VAL A 101 3.80 -8.38 0.88
C VAL A 101 4.27 -8.65 -0.54
N LEU A 102 4.57 -7.57 -1.28
CA LEU A 102 5.07 -7.66 -2.65
C LEU A 102 6.57 -7.47 -2.63
N THR A 103 7.32 -8.45 -3.14
CA THR A 103 8.79 -8.42 -3.10
C THR A 103 9.36 -7.73 -4.34
N LYS A 104 10.25 -6.78 -4.13
CA LYS A 104 10.97 -6.10 -5.21
C LYS A 104 12.16 -6.95 -5.67
N PRO A 105 12.51 -6.95 -6.95
CA PRO A 105 11.78 -6.32 -8.04
C PRO A 105 10.55 -7.15 -8.41
N PHE A 106 9.48 -6.48 -8.83
CA PHE A 106 8.26 -7.15 -9.25
C PHE A 106 7.88 -6.69 -10.67
N SER A 107 7.19 -7.56 -11.39
CA SER A 107 6.65 -7.25 -12.70
C SER A 107 5.33 -6.50 -12.56
N LEU A 108 4.89 -5.87 -13.65
CA LEU A 108 3.56 -5.25 -13.70
C LEU A 108 2.46 -6.26 -13.42
N ALA A 109 2.62 -7.49 -13.93
CA ALA A 109 1.66 -8.57 -13.70
C ALA A 109 1.58 -8.93 -12.23
N GLU A 110 2.72 -9.03 -11.54
CA GLU A 110 2.76 -9.32 -10.11
C GLU A 110 2.13 -8.19 -9.29
N LEU A 111 2.42 -6.94 -9.63
CA LEU A 111 1.82 -5.79 -8.97
C LEU A 111 0.30 -5.80 -9.13
N ASN A 112 -0.17 -5.96 -10.35
CA ASN A 112 -1.61 -5.94 -10.64
C ASN A 112 -2.34 -7.09 -9.97
N ARG A 113 -1.72 -8.27 -9.90
CA ARG A 113 -2.29 -9.42 -9.21
C ARG A 113 -2.41 -9.17 -7.71
N ALA A 114 -1.34 -8.64 -7.10
CA ALA A 114 -1.32 -8.35 -5.66
C ALA A 114 -2.38 -7.31 -5.29
N VAL A 115 -2.48 -6.25 -6.08
CA VAL A 115 -3.48 -5.19 -5.88
C VAL A 115 -4.90 -5.74 -6.05
N GLY A 116 -5.14 -6.51 -7.11
CA GLY A 116 -6.44 -7.11 -7.36
C GLY A 116 -6.87 -8.06 -6.25
N ASP A 117 -5.95 -8.89 -5.77
CA ASP A 117 -6.23 -9.83 -4.68
C ASP A 117 -6.55 -9.09 -3.38
N ALA A 118 -5.79 -8.05 -3.05
CA ALA A 118 -6.02 -7.26 -1.85
C ALA A 118 -7.40 -6.59 -1.88
N LEU A 119 -7.76 -6.01 -3.02
CA LEU A 119 -9.05 -5.34 -3.18
C LEU A 119 -10.22 -6.32 -3.07
N ARG A 120 -10.08 -7.52 -3.61
CA ARG A 120 -11.12 -8.55 -3.54
C ARG A 120 -11.34 -9.04 -2.11
N ARG A 121 -10.28 -9.22 -1.32
CA ARG A 121 -10.37 -9.66 0.07
C ARG A 121 -11.14 -8.66 0.92
N VAL A 122 -10.85 -7.37 0.75
CA VAL A 122 -11.52 -6.31 1.49
C VAL A 122 -13.00 -6.22 1.10
N SER A 123 -13.32 -6.34 -0.18
CA SER A 123 -14.70 -6.36 -0.66
C SER A 123 -15.51 -7.51 -0.03
N ARG A 124 -14.91 -8.70 0.09
CA ARG A 124 -15.57 -9.84 0.72
C ARG A 124 -15.83 -9.58 2.20
N SER A 125 -14.86 -9.00 2.91
CA SER A 125 -15.01 -8.66 4.32
C SER A 125 -16.15 -7.65 4.54
N LYS A 126 -16.26 -6.67 3.66
CA LYS A 126 -17.30 -5.64 3.76
C LYS A 126 -18.70 -6.20 3.49
N VAL A 127 -18.78 -7.21 2.65
CA VAL A 127 -20.07 -7.82 2.28
C VAL A 127 -20.53 -8.81 3.35
N ALA A 128 -19.59 -9.46 4.02
CA ALA A 128 -19.90 -10.39 5.08
C ALA A 128 -20.37 -9.67 6.34
#